data_48fb572a4c77531ec15d1c2da807a0e8
#
_entry.id   48fb572a4c77531ec15d1c2da807a0e8
#
_cell.length_a   1.000
_cell.length_b   1.000
_cell.length_c   1.000
_cell.angle_alpha   90.00
_cell.angle_beta   90.00
_cell.angle_gamma   90.00
#
_symmetry.space_group_name_H-M   'P 1'
#
loop_
_entity.id
_entity.type
_entity.pdbx_description
1 polymer ?
#
loop_
_entity_poly.entity_id
_entity_poly.type
_entity_poly.pdbx_seq_one_letter_code
_entity_poly.pdbx_strand_id
1 'polypeptide(L)'
;MQNKDNKFLIVGLVDDFIDQLSADLAYDNNLYYLNVENLINYSILEKQKLIDTCGVEYFKKQEEKIISSLKDYENIIACIKYSTFVEYCDKLRGIFNIVYFEIDEKNIKENKRNKFATENLNRIAFAERDKFLKNNCDITLKCDINNMKQNLKAFKAIQF
;
A
#
# COMPACT_ATOMS: atom_id res chain seq x y z
N MET A 1 21.13 -1.28 -11.39
CA MET A 1 20.38 -1.09 -10.14
C MET A 1 19.50 0.13 -10.27
N GLN A 2 18.21 -0.02 -10.11
CA GLN A 2 17.33 1.17 -10.08
C GLN A 2 17.58 1.94 -8.80
N ASN A 3 17.72 3.25 -8.91
CA ASN A 3 17.78 4.13 -7.75
C ASN A 3 16.39 4.16 -7.09
N LYS A 4 16.31 3.69 -5.84
CA LYS A 4 15.08 3.70 -5.05
C LYS A 4 14.98 4.92 -4.12
N ASP A 5 15.90 5.89 -4.26
CA ASP A 5 15.93 7.07 -3.42
C ASP A 5 14.61 7.84 -3.54
N ASN A 6 14.02 8.20 -2.41
CA ASN A 6 12.73 8.87 -2.33
C ASN A 6 11.57 8.16 -3.04
N LYS A 7 11.57 6.83 -3.00
CA LYS A 7 10.59 6.00 -3.67
C LYS A 7 10.08 4.92 -2.71
N PHE A 8 8.93 5.19 -2.09
CA PHE A 8 8.40 4.37 -1.01
C PHE A 8 7.03 3.80 -1.37
N LEU A 9 6.81 2.55 -1.01
CA LEU A 9 5.49 1.91 -1.07
C LEU A 9 5.05 1.58 0.36
N ILE A 10 3.93 2.16 0.76
CA ILE A 10 3.35 1.94 2.07
C ILE A 10 2.34 0.81 1.98
N VAL A 11 2.51 -0.18 2.83
CA VAL A 11 1.64 -1.35 2.92
C VAL A 11 1.11 -1.52 4.34
N GLY A 12 -0.05 -2.13 4.46
CA GLY A 12 -0.67 -2.37 5.75
C GLY A 12 -1.93 -3.21 5.65
N LEU A 13 -2.61 -3.41 6.78
CA LEU A 13 -3.76 -4.30 6.89
C LEU A 13 -5.10 -3.59 6.68
N VAL A 14 -5.14 -2.27 6.84
CA VAL A 14 -6.36 -1.48 6.71
C VAL A 14 -6.17 -0.48 5.57
N ASP A 15 -6.73 -0.80 4.40
CA ASP A 15 -6.47 -0.07 3.15
C ASP A 15 -6.78 1.43 3.24
N ASP A 16 -7.92 1.81 3.81
CA ASP A 16 -8.31 3.22 3.92
C ASP A 16 -7.38 4.02 4.85
N PHE A 17 -6.91 3.40 5.93
CA PHE A 17 -5.93 4.00 6.82
C PHE A 17 -4.58 4.19 6.12
N ILE A 18 -4.14 3.20 5.39
CA ILE A 18 -2.87 3.27 4.63
C ILE A 18 -2.94 4.32 3.54
N ASP A 19 -4.07 4.49 2.88
CA ASP A 19 -4.29 5.55 1.89
C ASP A 19 -4.12 6.94 2.53
N GLN A 20 -4.82 7.20 3.62
CA GLN A 20 -4.73 8.47 4.35
C GLN A 20 -3.31 8.72 4.90
N LEU A 21 -2.71 7.72 5.52
CA LEU A 21 -1.35 7.80 6.05
C LEU A 21 -0.35 8.15 4.94
N SER A 22 -0.47 7.51 3.78
CA SER A 22 0.44 7.73 2.66
C SER A 22 0.34 9.16 2.11
N ALA A 23 -0.85 9.70 2.02
CA ALA A 23 -1.07 11.09 1.62
C ALA A 23 -0.42 12.07 2.61
N ASP A 24 -0.60 11.84 3.90
CA ASP A 24 -0.02 12.68 4.96
C ASP A 24 1.52 12.57 4.98
N LEU A 25 2.06 11.36 4.81
CA LEU A 25 3.50 11.13 4.69
C LEU A 25 4.11 11.86 3.49
N ALA A 26 3.45 11.80 2.35
CA ALA A 26 3.91 12.47 1.13
C ALA A 26 3.96 13.99 1.34
N TYR A 27 2.91 14.56 1.91
CA TYR A 27 2.87 15.99 2.24
C TYR A 27 3.99 16.39 3.22
N ASP A 28 4.14 15.63 4.30
CA ASP A 28 5.11 15.90 5.37
C ASP A 28 6.58 15.80 4.90
N ASN A 29 6.84 15.03 3.85
CA ASN A 29 8.18 14.79 3.31
C ASN A 29 8.44 15.48 1.96
N ASN A 30 7.56 16.32 1.47
CA ASN A 30 7.65 16.99 0.16
C ASN A 30 7.81 15.99 -1.00
N LEU A 31 7.08 14.89 -0.94
CA LEU A 31 7.03 13.87 -1.98
C LEU A 31 5.65 13.87 -2.64
N TYR A 32 5.58 13.33 -3.84
CA TYR A 32 4.30 13.13 -4.51
C TYR A 32 3.55 11.93 -3.93
N TYR A 33 2.25 12.07 -3.76
CA TYR A 33 1.38 10.98 -3.34
C TYR A 33 0.83 10.24 -4.54
N LEU A 34 0.82 8.90 -4.47
CA LEU A 34 0.23 8.04 -5.50
C LEU A 34 -0.53 6.87 -4.88
N ASN A 35 -1.81 6.75 -5.19
CA ASN A 35 -2.59 5.56 -4.89
C ASN A 35 -2.59 4.65 -6.11
N VAL A 36 -1.99 3.46 -5.99
CA VAL A 36 -1.83 2.51 -7.11
C VAL A 36 -3.19 2.03 -7.63
N GLU A 37 -4.16 1.79 -6.75
CA GLU A 37 -5.50 1.37 -7.16
C GLU A 37 -6.20 2.45 -7.99
N ASN A 38 -6.05 3.71 -7.61
CA ASN A 38 -6.59 4.82 -8.38
C ASN A 38 -5.93 4.92 -9.76
N LEU A 39 -4.63 4.72 -9.82
CA LEU A 39 -3.90 4.71 -11.11
C LEU A 39 -4.42 3.61 -12.03
N ILE A 40 -4.62 2.40 -11.49
CA ILE A 40 -5.19 1.28 -12.25
C ILE A 40 -6.60 1.62 -12.73
N ASN A 41 -7.45 2.15 -11.84
CA ASN A 41 -8.84 2.49 -12.17
C ASN A 41 -8.94 3.60 -13.23
N TYR A 42 -8.06 4.61 -13.15
CA TYR A 42 -8.00 5.68 -14.17
C TYR A 42 -7.49 5.19 -15.52
N SER A 43 -6.53 4.29 -15.50
CA SER A 43 -5.88 3.78 -16.73
C SER A 43 -6.72 2.72 -17.42
N ILE A 44 -7.55 1.98 -16.66
CA ILE A 44 -8.43 0.95 -17.17
C ILE A 44 -9.88 1.39 -16.91
N LEU A 45 -10.37 2.28 -17.75
CA LEU A 45 -11.76 2.73 -17.67
C LEU A 45 -12.72 1.56 -17.93
N GLU A 46 -13.81 1.51 -17.16
CA GLU A 46 -14.83 0.48 -17.31
C GLU A 46 -14.27 -0.95 -17.20
N LYS A 47 -13.56 -1.23 -16.10
CA LYS A 47 -12.95 -2.55 -15.82
C LYS A 47 -13.86 -3.73 -16.14
N GLN A 48 -15.12 -3.70 -15.67
CA GLN A 48 -16.05 -4.81 -15.88
C GLN A 48 -16.36 -5.01 -17.35
N LYS A 49 -16.57 -3.93 -18.08
CA LYS A 49 -16.82 -4.00 -19.52
C LYS A 49 -15.61 -4.55 -20.30
N LEU A 50 -14.41 -4.18 -19.88
CA LEU A 50 -13.18 -4.72 -20.46
C LEU A 50 -13.07 -6.23 -20.21
N ILE A 51 -13.35 -6.68 -19.00
CA ILE A 51 -13.35 -8.11 -18.64
C ILE A 51 -14.41 -8.86 -19.44
N ASP A 52 -15.63 -8.34 -19.55
CA ASP A 52 -16.72 -8.95 -20.27
C ASP A 52 -16.45 -9.06 -21.78
N THR A 53 -15.74 -8.09 -22.34
CA THR A 53 -15.43 -8.03 -23.77
C THR A 53 -14.15 -8.78 -24.15
N CYS A 54 -13.09 -8.61 -23.38
CA CYS A 54 -11.73 -9.07 -23.70
C CYS A 54 -11.22 -10.18 -22.79
N GLY A 55 -11.92 -10.47 -21.70
CA GLY A 55 -11.55 -11.50 -20.72
C GLY A 55 -10.64 -11.01 -19.60
N VAL A 56 -10.57 -11.81 -18.53
CA VAL A 56 -9.79 -11.52 -17.32
C VAL A 56 -8.29 -11.47 -17.61
N GLU A 57 -7.80 -12.36 -18.47
CA GLU A 57 -6.36 -12.39 -18.80
C GLU A 57 -5.89 -11.12 -19.51
N TYR A 58 -6.70 -10.55 -20.37
CA TYR A 58 -6.40 -9.27 -21.00
C TYR A 58 -6.33 -8.13 -19.97
N PHE A 59 -7.32 -8.09 -19.07
CA PHE A 59 -7.32 -7.14 -17.95
C PHE A 59 -6.05 -7.25 -17.12
N LYS A 60 -5.65 -8.47 -16.75
CA LYS A 60 -4.43 -8.71 -15.96
C LYS A 60 -3.16 -8.24 -16.67
N LYS A 61 -3.07 -8.40 -17.97
CA LYS A 61 -1.95 -7.88 -18.77
C LYS A 61 -1.88 -6.35 -18.73
N GLN A 62 -3.03 -5.68 -18.81
CA GLN A 62 -3.09 -4.21 -18.70
C GLN A 62 -2.70 -3.74 -17.29
N GLU A 63 -3.20 -4.40 -16.26
CA GLU A 63 -2.84 -4.12 -14.86
C GLU A 63 -1.32 -4.30 -14.65
N GLU A 64 -0.75 -5.38 -15.14
CA GLU A 64 0.70 -5.64 -15.05
C GLU A 64 1.55 -4.56 -15.74
N LYS A 65 1.11 -4.04 -16.87
CA LYS A 65 1.79 -2.92 -17.54
C LYS A 65 1.77 -1.65 -16.68
N ILE A 66 0.67 -1.37 -16.00
CA ILE A 66 0.55 -0.23 -15.09
C ILE A 66 1.51 -0.40 -13.91
N ILE A 67 1.51 -1.58 -13.28
CA ILE A 67 2.44 -1.89 -12.19
C ILE A 67 3.90 -1.72 -12.64
N SER A 68 4.25 -2.23 -13.82
CA SER A 68 5.60 -2.09 -14.36
C SER A 68 5.98 -0.63 -14.66
N SER A 69 5.01 0.22 -15.02
CA SER A 69 5.25 1.64 -15.26
C SER A 69 5.62 2.44 -14.01
N LEU A 70 5.36 1.90 -12.82
CA LEU A 70 5.70 2.55 -11.55
C LEU A 70 7.22 2.78 -11.39
N LYS A 71 8.04 2.03 -12.12
CA LYS A 71 9.49 2.24 -12.16
C LYS A 71 9.89 3.63 -12.65
N ASP A 72 9.05 4.26 -13.47
CA ASP A 72 9.33 5.55 -14.11
C ASP A 72 8.97 6.76 -13.24
N TYR A 73 8.28 6.54 -12.12
CA TYR A 73 7.96 7.59 -11.15
C TYR A 73 9.12 7.82 -10.19
N GLU A 74 9.33 9.06 -9.81
CA GLU A 74 10.36 9.47 -8.85
C GLU A 74 9.78 10.38 -7.77
N ASN A 75 10.44 10.43 -6.62
CA ASN A 75 10.06 11.29 -5.48
C ASN A 75 8.60 11.05 -5.03
N ILE A 76 8.24 9.80 -4.86
CA ILE A 76 6.87 9.41 -4.53
C ILE A 76 6.76 8.57 -3.25
N ILE A 77 5.65 8.78 -2.57
CA ILE A 77 5.09 7.81 -1.63
C ILE A 77 3.82 7.24 -2.25
N ALA A 78 3.85 5.96 -2.55
CA ALA A 78 2.73 5.22 -3.09
C ALA A 78 2.08 4.36 -2.01
N CYS A 79 0.80 4.10 -2.14
CA CYS A 79 0.09 3.09 -1.36
C CYS A 79 -0.61 2.09 -2.28
N ILE A 80 -0.86 0.92 -1.75
CA ILE A 80 -1.44 -0.20 -2.49
C ILE A 80 -2.30 -1.06 -1.56
N LYS A 81 -3.36 -1.64 -2.08
CA LYS A 81 -4.15 -2.63 -1.34
C LYS A 81 -3.36 -3.91 -1.11
N TYR A 82 -3.62 -4.58 -0.01
CA TYR A 82 -2.98 -5.83 0.35
C TYR A 82 -3.06 -6.87 -0.79
N SER A 83 -4.24 -7.07 -1.37
CA SER A 83 -4.44 -8.06 -2.45
C SER A 83 -3.59 -7.79 -3.68
N THR A 84 -3.48 -6.55 -4.10
CA THR A 84 -2.64 -6.13 -5.23
C THR A 84 -1.15 -6.26 -4.90
N PHE A 85 -0.76 -5.92 -3.68
CA PHE A 85 0.61 -6.10 -3.22
C PHE A 85 1.05 -7.57 -3.25
N VAL A 86 0.20 -8.48 -2.77
CA VAL A 86 0.48 -9.92 -2.81
C VAL A 86 0.72 -10.40 -4.24
N GLU A 87 -0.12 -9.97 -5.16
CA GLU A 87 -0.05 -10.40 -6.57
C GLU A 87 1.24 -9.92 -7.28
N TYR A 88 1.68 -8.71 -7.00
CA TYR A 88 2.83 -8.08 -7.68
C TYR A 88 4.05 -7.85 -6.77
N CYS A 89 4.11 -8.56 -5.65
CA CYS A 89 5.11 -8.35 -4.61
C CYS A 89 6.55 -8.32 -5.14
N ASP A 90 6.92 -9.29 -5.95
CA ASP A 90 8.30 -9.42 -6.46
C ASP A 90 8.69 -8.23 -7.36
N LYS A 91 7.78 -7.78 -8.22
CA LYS A 91 8.01 -6.59 -9.05
C LYS A 91 8.13 -5.32 -8.21
N LEU A 92 7.22 -5.15 -7.26
CA LEU A 92 7.17 -3.96 -6.40
C LEU A 92 8.40 -3.85 -5.51
N ARG A 93 8.92 -4.97 -5.00
CA ARG A 93 10.17 -5.00 -4.24
C ARG A 93 11.38 -4.55 -5.06
N GLY A 94 11.35 -4.77 -6.36
CA GLY A 94 12.38 -4.26 -7.28
C GLY A 94 12.30 -2.75 -7.53
N ILE A 95 11.13 -2.15 -7.34
CA ILE A 95 10.86 -0.75 -7.68
C ILE A 95 10.95 0.18 -6.47
N PHE A 96 10.44 -0.24 -5.31
CA PHE A 96 10.23 0.59 -4.12
C PHE A 96 11.03 0.14 -2.92
N ASN A 97 11.27 1.07 -2.00
CA ASN A 97 11.49 0.77 -0.59
C ASN A 97 10.13 0.50 0.06
N ILE A 98 9.92 -0.70 0.55
CA ILE A 98 8.61 -1.13 1.07
C ILE A 98 8.56 -0.96 2.57
N VAL A 99 7.62 -0.17 3.05
CA VAL A 99 7.42 0.14 4.47
C VAL A 99 6.08 -0.41 4.93
N TYR A 100 6.11 -1.35 5.85
CA TYR A 100 4.92 -1.90 6.49
C TYR A 100 4.62 -1.15 7.78
N PHE A 101 3.45 -0.52 7.84
CA PHE A 101 2.93 0.07 9.07
C PHE A 101 2.07 -0.94 9.81
N GLU A 102 2.65 -1.55 10.84
CA GLU A 102 2.01 -2.56 11.68
C GLU A 102 1.05 -1.92 12.66
N ILE A 103 -0.21 -2.35 12.61
CA ILE A 103 -1.27 -1.94 13.52
C ILE A 103 -1.54 -3.07 14.49
N ASP A 104 -1.71 -2.74 15.78
CA ASP A 104 -2.14 -3.72 16.78
C ASP A 104 -3.59 -4.14 16.50
N GLU A 105 -3.83 -5.45 16.36
CA GLU A 105 -5.16 -6.03 16.17
C GLU A 105 -6.17 -5.53 17.21
N LYS A 106 -5.71 -5.37 18.45
CA LYS A 106 -6.52 -4.89 19.57
C LYS A 106 -7.07 -3.49 19.33
N ASN A 107 -6.26 -2.60 18.76
CA ASN A 107 -6.67 -1.23 18.45
C ASN A 107 -7.71 -1.18 17.33
N ILE A 108 -7.70 -2.12 16.42
CA ILE A 108 -8.70 -2.22 15.35
C ILE A 108 -10.06 -2.65 15.93
N LYS A 109 -10.08 -3.64 16.82
CA LYS A 109 -11.30 -4.22 17.39
C LYS A 109 -11.97 -3.35 18.44
N GLU A 110 -11.19 -2.66 19.26
CA GLU A 110 -11.71 -1.82 20.37
C GLU A 110 -12.29 -0.50 19.87
N ASN A 111 -11.94 -0.04 18.69
CA ASN A 111 -12.39 1.23 18.17
C ASN A 111 -13.63 1.10 17.28
N LYS A 112 -14.80 0.94 17.89
CA LYS A 112 -16.08 0.87 17.18
C LYS A 112 -16.42 2.11 16.32
N ARG A 113 -15.73 3.23 16.55
CA ARG A 113 -15.89 4.48 15.82
C ARG A 113 -14.82 4.65 14.73
N ASN A 114 -13.95 3.68 14.58
CA ASN A 114 -12.87 3.77 13.62
C ASN A 114 -13.40 3.54 12.21
N LYS A 115 -13.42 4.62 11.41
CA LYS A 115 -13.81 4.57 9.99
C LYS A 115 -12.93 3.66 9.13
N PHE A 116 -11.78 3.25 9.64
CA PHE A 116 -10.83 2.40 8.94
C PHE A 116 -10.96 0.91 9.30
N ALA A 117 -11.81 0.56 10.25
CA ALA A 117 -12.01 -0.84 10.64
C ALA A 117 -12.62 -1.65 9.48
N THR A 118 -12.05 -2.80 9.19
CA THR A 118 -12.59 -3.75 8.22
C THR A 118 -13.37 -4.84 8.96
N GLU A 119 -14.67 -4.95 8.71
CA GLU A 119 -15.55 -5.91 9.37
C GLU A 119 -15.19 -7.37 9.05
N ASN A 120 -14.49 -7.63 7.93
CA ASN A 120 -14.22 -8.96 7.41
C ASN A 120 -12.84 -9.52 7.74
N LEU A 121 -12.01 -8.79 8.50
CA LEU A 121 -10.67 -9.27 8.87
C LEU A 121 -10.73 -10.08 10.17
N ASN A 122 -10.90 -11.41 10.05
CA ASN A 122 -10.86 -12.28 11.22
C ASN A 122 -9.42 -12.46 11.74
N ARG A 123 -9.29 -13.02 12.95
CA ARG A 123 -8.00 -13.20 13.64
C ARG A 123 -6.98 -14.02 12.84
N ILE A 124 -7.41 -15.05 12.13
CA ILE A 124 -6.55 -15.92 11.33
C ILE A 124 -6.03 -15.15 10.11
N ALA A 125 -6.93 -14.49 9.39
CA ALA A 125 -6.57 -13.67 8.23
C ALA A 125 -5.64 -12.51 8.63
N PHE A 126 -5.87 -11.89 9.77
CA PHE A 126 -4.99 -10.85 10.31
C PHE A 126 -3.57 -11.38 10.51
N ALA A 127 -3.43 -12.53 11.22
CA ALA A 127 -2.13 -13.12 11.51
C ALA A 127 -1.37 -13.52 10.24
N GLU A 128 -2.07 -14.10 9.26
CA GLU A 128 -1.48 -14.51 7.98
C GLU A 128 -0.99 -13.31 7.18
N ARG A 129 -1.80 -12.26 7.08
CA ARG A 129 -1.45 -11.03 6.36
C ARG A 129 -0.29 -10.29 7.04
N ASP A 130 -0.30 -10.18 8.35
CA ASP A 130 0.77 -9.58 9.13
C ASP A 130 2.10 -10.30 8.87
N LYS A 131 2.09 -11.62 8.92
CA LYS A 131 3.26 -12.45 8.62
C LYS A 131 3.78 -12.24 7.20
N PHE A 132 2.88 -12.22 6.21
CA PHE A 132 3.26 -11.99 4.81
C PHE A 132 3.91 -10.62 4.64
N LEU A 133 3.33 -9.57 5.21
CA LEU A 133 3.85 -8.21 5.09
C LEU A 133 5.22 -8.09 5.77
N LYS A 134 5.40 -8.64 6.96
CA LYS A 134 6.70 -8.65 7.66
C LYS A 134 7.80 -9.36 6.86
N ASN A 135 7.45 -10.44 6.18
CA ASN A 135 8.41 -11.21 5.39
C ASN A 135 8.76 -10.56 4.05
N ASN A 136 7.97 -9.61 3.56
CA ASN A 136 8.10 -9.04 2.23
C ASN A 136 8.29 -7.53 2.20
N CYS A 137 8.45 -6.88 3.33
CA CYS A 137 8.80 -5.46 3.42
C CYS A 137 10.29 -5.26 3.72
N ASP A 138 10.78 -4.06 3.48
CA ASP A 138 12.14 -3.65 3.85
C ASP A 138 12.20 -3.19 5.29
N ILE A 139 11.18 -2.48 5.76
CA ILE A 139 11.06 -1.98 7.13
C ILE A 139 9.65 -2.17 7.65
N THR A 140 9.54 -2.58 8.92
CA THR A 140 8.29 -2.59 9.68
C THR A 140 8.32 -1.49 10.72
N LEU A 141 7.32 -0.62 10.70
CA LEU A 141 7.10 0.42 11.69
C LEU A 141 5.81 0.16 12.45
N LYS A 142 5.87 0.21 13.77
CA LYS A 142 4.67 0.19 14.58
C LYS A 142 3.94 1.51 14.44
N CYS A 143 2.64 1.46 14.18
CA CYS A 143 1.84 2.65 14.08
C CYS A 143 0.63 2.61 15.00
N ASP A 144 0.14 3.80 15.35
CA ASP A 144 -1.11 3.99 16.05
C ASP A 144 -2.12 4.61 15.10
N ILE A 145 -3.21 3.89 14.84
CA ILE A 145 -4.28 4.33 13.93
C ILE A 145 -4.94 5.63 14.41
N ASN A 146 -4.80 5.96 15.68
CA ASN A 146 -5.36 7.17 16.29
C ASN A 146 -4.34 8.30 16.50
N ASN A 147 -3.07 8.09 16.15
CA ASN A 147 -2.01 9.08 16.39
C ASN A 147 -1.15 9.28 15.13
N MET A 148 -1.67 10.09 14.21
CA MET A 148 -0.98 10.36 12.94
C MET A 148 0.38 11.04 13.15
N LYS A 149 0.51 11.95 14.10
CA LYS A 149 1.79 12.62 14.39
C LYS A 149 2.91 11.65 14.74
N GLN A 150 2.59 10.63 15.55
CA GLN A 150 3.56 9.61 15.92
C GLN A 150 3.99 8.79 14.70
N ASN A 151 3.05 8.45 13.82
CA ASN A 151 3.31 7.70 12.61
C ASN A 151 4.23 8.48 11.65
N LEU A 152 4.00 9.78 11.48
CA LEU A 152 4.83 10.65 10.65
C LEU A 152 6.25 10.76 11.21
N LYS A 153 6.42 10.88 12.53
CA LYS A 153 7.73 10.89 13.19
C LYS A 153 8.48 9.57 12.99
N ALA A 154 7.78 8.44 13.13
CA ALA A 154 8.38 7.12 12.95
C ALA A 154 8.95 6.97 11.52
N PHE A 155 8.24 7.43 10.52
CA PHE A 155 8.71 7.42 9.14
C PHE A 155 9.94 8.30 8.93
N LYS A 156 9.95 9.53 9.47
CA LYS A 156 11.10 10.44 9.36
C LYS A 156 12.38 9.91 9.99
N ALA A 157 12.25 9.03 10.99
CA ALA A 157 13.40 8.41 11.65
C ALA A 157 14.03 7.28 10.83
N ILE A 158 13.43 6.86 9.72
CA ILE A 158 13.98 5.82 8.86
C ILE A 158 15.18 6.36 8.09
N GLN A 159 16.25 5.57 8.09
CA GLN A 159 17.41 5.79 7.23
C GLN A 159 17.54 4.58 6.29
N PHE A 160 17.46 4.85 5.02
CA PHE A 160 17.68 3.85 3.99
C PHE A 160 19.09 3.92 3.42
#